data_67374f8ffba1598e63c48616de2b0898
#
_entry.id   67374f8ffba1598e63c48616de2b0898
#
_cell.length_a   1.000
_cell.length_b   1.000
_cell.length_c   1.000
_cell.angle_alpha   90.00
_cell.angle_beta   90.00
_cell.angle_gamma   90.00
#
_symmetry.space_group_name_H-M   'P 1'
#
loop_
_entity.id
_entity.type
_entity.pdbx_description
1 polymer ?
#
loop_
_entity_poly.entity_id
_entity_poly.type
_entity_poly.pdbx_seq_one_letter_code
_entity_poly.pdbx_strand_id
1 'polypeptide(L)'
;MSVAARARCSGELPRSEQLDTSAPRCKAKEDHQGTPAHHAPLAHFERHCPQRGMVMILGLDGYTLVHVAISLIGIGAGFIVLGGFLADARLDGAVHTYFAMAVATHVTGFLFPFNGFLPSYAVGIISLIGLAIAIYAYYAARLAGPWRSVFVISIVATLYLDVFVLIAQTFLKNPALLALAPKQSEMPFVVVQAAALVTFVVLGAVSLSSFRDARR
;
A
#
# COMPACT_ATOMS: atom_id res chain seq x y z
N MET A 1 12.44 -40.20 -7.93
CA MET A 1 12.21 -39.96 -9.37
C MET A 1 12.03 -38.47 -9.54
N SER A 2 13.07 -37.84 -10.09
CA SER A 2 13.23 -36.39 -10.19
C SER A 2 12.72 -35.92 -11.54
N VAL A 3 11.84 -34.92 -11.60
CA VAL A 3 11.48 -34.26 -12.84
C VAL A 3 11.95 -32.80 -12.75
N ALA A 4 13.10 -32.56 -13.34
CA ALA A 4 13.66 -31.23 -13.54
C ALA A 4 12.93 -30.56 -14.69
N ALA A 5 12.24 -29.45 -14.40
CA ALA A 5 11.67 -28.57 -15.41
C ALA A 5 12.79 -27.74 -16.06
N ARG A 6 13.12 -28.06 -17.31
CA ARG A 6 14.00 -27.25 -18.18
C ARG A 6 13.19 -26.10 -18.75
N ALA A 7 13.45 -24.90 -18.29
CA ALA A 7 13.07 -23.70 -19.03
C ALA A 7 14.01 -23.57 -20.26
N ARG A 8 13.50 -23.83 -21.45
CA ARG A 8 14.15 -23.57 -22.73
C ARG A 8 13.87 -22.13 -23.14
N CYS A 9 14.90 -21.29 -23.17
CA CYS A 9 14.85 -20.06 -23.96
C CYS A 9 15.10 -20.45 -25.41
N SER A 10 14.04 -20.71 -26.17
CA SER A 10 14.08 -20.82 -27.64
C SER A 10 13.74 -19.44 -28.19
N GLY A 11 14.78 -18.67 -28.51
CA GLY A 11 14.66 -17.48 -29.34
C GLY A 11 15.19 -17.82 -30.72
N GLU A 12 14.32 -18.29 -31.64
CA GLU A 12 14.64 -18.27 -33.08
C GLU A 12 14.67 -16.82 -33.54
N LEU A 13 15.82 -16.44 -34.13
CA LEU A 13 16.02 -15.13 -34.76
C LEU A 13 15.38 -15.13 -36.14
N PRO A 14 14.47 -14.19 -36.45
CA PRO A 14 14.17 -13.88 -37.83
C PRO A 14 15.35 -13.07 -38.43
N ARG A 15 15.82 -13.53 -39.55
CA ARG A 15 16.89 -12.95 -40.38
C ARG A 15 16.34 -11.67 -41.02
N SER A 16 17.11 -10.58 -40.94
CA SER A 16 16.90 -9.25 -41.54
C SER A 16 16.12 -8.23 -40.69
N GLU A 17 16.89 -7.48 -39.86
CA GLU A 17 16.91 -6.03 -39.96
C GLU A 17 18.01 -5.42 -39.08
N GLN A 18 18.63 -4.38 -39.60
CA GLN A 18 19.78 -3.61 -39.20
C GLN A 18 19.91 -3.21 -37.72
N LEU A 19 21.14 -3.36 -37.26
CA LEU A 19 21.96 -2.50 -36.38
C LEU A 19 21.22 -1.41 -35.59
N ASP A 20 21.00 -1.68 -34.30
CA ASP A 20 21.06 -0.63 -33.27
C ASP A 20 22.14 -1.02 -32.24
N THR A 21 23.20 -0.22 -32.19
CA THR A 21 24.44 -0.45 -31.43
C THR A 21 24.36 0.10 -30.01
N SER A 22 23.28 -0.10 -29.26
CA SER A 22 23.15 0.34 -27.87
C SER A 22 22.71 -0.75 -26.87
N ALA A 23 23.03 -2.00 -27.14
CA ALA A 23 22.86 -3.04 -26.12
C ALA A 23 24.09 -3.08 -25.20
N PRO A 24 23.94 -3.00 -23.87
CA PRO A 24 25.05 -3.15 -22.94
C PRO A 24 25.57 -4.59 -23.00
N ARG A 25 26.81 -4.74 -23.49
CA ARG A 25 27.55 -6.00 -23.48
C ARG A 25 27.82 -6.42 -22.04
N CYS A 26 27.26 -7.53 -21.61
CA CYS A 26 27.73 -8.23 -20.41
C CYS A 26 29.18 -8.70 -20.64
N LYS A 27 30.14 -8.00 -20.04
CA LYS A 27 31.54 -8.45 -19.99
C LYS A 27 31.60 -9.60 -18.99
N ALA A 28 31.87 -10.79 -19.48
CA ALA A 28 32.37 -11.88 -18.66
C ALA A 28 33.79 -11.49 -18.20
N LYS A 29 34.02 -11.43 -16.92
CA LYS A 29 35.33 -11.28 -16.34
C LYS A 29 35.98 -12.65 -16.36
N GLU A 30 36.88 -12.89 -17.31
CA GLU A 30 37.77 -14.07 -17.33
C GLU A 30 38.84 -13.84 -16.27
N ASP A 31 38.74 -14.55 -15.15
CA ASP A 31 39.84 -14.66 -14.20
C ASP A 31 40.77 -15.79 -14.69
N HIS A 32 41.88 -15.39 -15.31
CA HIS A 32 43.02 -16.29 -15.60
C HIS A 32 43.70 -16.67 -14.29
N GLN A 33 43.30 -17.79 -13.70
CA GLN A 33 44.18 -18.59 -12.87
C GLN A 33 43.81 -20.07 -13.05
N GLY A 34 44.74 -20.80 -13.73
CA GLY A 34 44.61 -22.21 -13.98
C GLY A 34 44.76 -23.05 -12.71
N THR A 35 43.70 -23.79 -12.42
CA THR A 35 43.75 -24.95 -11.50
C THR A 35 42.84 -26.04 -12.05
N PRO A 36 43.25 -27.34 -12.02
CA PRO A 36 42.52 -28.41 -12.69
C PRO A 36 41.21 -28.76 -11.94
N ALA A 37 40.22 -29.08 -12.74
CA ALA A 37 38.86 -29.46 -12.32
C ALA A 37 38.87 -30.76 -11.48
N HIS A 38 38.49 -30.65 -10.21
CA HIS A 38 37.77 -31.70 -9.46
C HIS A 38 36.96 -31.05 -8.34
N HIS A 39 35.64 -31.24 -8.40
CA HIS A 39 34.67 -30.88 -7.38
C HIS A 39 34.44 -29.37 -7.11
N ALA A 40 33.82 -28.67 -8.06
CA ALA A 40 33.19 -27.39 -7.79
C ALA A 40 31.77 -27.64 -7.23
N PRO A 41 31.44 -27.16 -6.03
CA PRO A 41 30.04 -27.04 -5.62
C PRO A 41 29.34 -26.01 -6.53
N LEU A 42 28.10 -26.31 -6.92
CA LEU A 42 27.25 -25.43 -7.75
C LEU A 42 27.12 -24.08 -7.06
N ALA A 43 28.05 -23.18 -7.37
CA ALA A 43 27.93 -21.78 -6.98
C ALA A 43 26.68 -21.23 -7.66
N HIS A 44 25.74 -20.74 -6.85
CA HIS A 44 24.59 -19.97 -7.23
C HIS A 44 25.06 -18.81 -8.13
N PHE A 45 24.93 -19.00 -9.43
CA PHE A 45 25.11 -17.92 -10.39
C PHE A 45 23.84 -17.08 -10.37
N GLU A 46 23.73 -16.21 -9.37
CA GLU A 46 22.73 -15.14 -9.38
C GLU A 46 23.07 -14.20 -10.53
N ARG A 47 22.39 -14.40 -11.65
CA ARG A 47 22.39 -13.41 -12.74
C ARG A 47 21.70 -12.17 -12.23
N HIS A 48 22.49 -11.23 -11.74
CA HIS A 48 22.07 -9.87 -11.55
C HIS A 48 21.85 -9.25 -12.95
N CYS A 49 20.66 -9.46 -13.52
CA CYS A 49 20.19 -8.61 -14.61
C CYS A 49 19.94 -7.22 -14.03
N PRO A 50 20.62 -6.15 -14.50
CA PRO A 50 20.27 -4.81 -14.07
C PRO A 50 18.83 -4.54 -14.47
N GLN A 51 17.95 -4.45 -13.50
CA GLN A 51 16.59 -3.99 -13.69
C GLN A 51 16.64 -2.58 -14.31
N ARG A 52 16.04 -2.47 -15.47
CA ARG A 52 15.88 -1.25 -16.24
C ARG A 52 15.49 -0.08 -15.34
N GLY A 53 16.32 0.98 -15.37
CA GLY A 53 16.25 2.24 -14.69
C GLY A 53 14.90 2.70 -14.13
N MET A 54 14.50 2.15 -13.03
CA MET A 54 13.46 2.70 -12.18
C MET A 54 14.14 3.73 -11.27
N VAL A 55 13.74 4.98 -11.35
CA VAL A 55 14.29 6.04 -10.50
C VAL A 55 13.98 5.67 -9.06
N MET A 56 14.99 5.18 -8.34
CA MET A 56 14.89 4.91 -6.92
C MET A 56 15.09 6.22 -6.14
N ILE A 57 14.02 6.77 -5.60
CA ILE A 57 14.06 7.89 -4.69
C ILE A 57 13.84 7.34 -3.27
N LEU A 58 14.76 7.61 -2.35
CA LEU A 58 14.70 7.11 -0.96
C LEU A 58 14.64 5.57 -0.82
N GLY A 59 15.19 4.82 -1.80
CA GLY A 59 15.14 3.35 -1.79
C GLY A 59 13.79 2.74 -2.17
N LEU A 60 12.82 3.57 -2.59
CA LEU A 60 11.52 3.14 -3.11
C LEU A 60 11.45 3.36 -4.62
N ASP A 61 10.77 2.48 -5.32
CA ASP A 61 10.43 2.71 -6.72
C ASP A 61 9.44 3.89 -6.82
N GLY A 62 9.47 4.63 -7.93
CA GLY A 62 8.67 5.85 -8.10
C GLY A 62 7.17 5.62 -7.89
N TYR A 63 6.65 4.43 -8.26
CA TYR A 63 5.25 4.07 -8.05
C TYR A 63 4.90 3.97 -6.57
N THR A 64 5.70 3.27 -5.78
CA THR A 64 5.52 3.14 -4.33
C THR A 64 5.57 4.51 -3.65
N LEU A 65 6.50 5.39 -4.07
CA LEU A 65 6.60 6.74 -3.51
C LEU A 65 5.33 7.56 -3.77
N VAL A 66 4.79 7.54 -4.98
CA VAL A 66 3.54 8.23 -5.33
C VAL A 66 2.38 7.66 -4.52
N HIS A 67 2.25 6.34 -4.45
CA HIS A 67 1.21 5.69 -3.64
C HIS A 67 1.27 6.11 -2.17
N VAL A 68 2.46 6.09 -1.56
CA VAL A 68 2.65 6.51 -0.16
C VAL A 68 2.29 7.98 0.02
N ALA A 69 2.70 8.87 -0.89
CA ALA A 69 2.37 10.29 -0.81
C ALA A 69 0.86 10.53 -0.86
N ILE A 70 0.15 9.89 -1.80
CA ILE A 70 -1.31 9.96 -1.92
C ILE A 70 -1.98 9.46 -0.63
N SER A 71 -1.51 8.33 -0.09
CA SER A 71 -2.05 7.74 1.14
C SER A 71 -1.87 8.65 2.35
N LEU A 72 -0.70 9.27 2.52
CA LEU A 72 -0.45 10.21 3.62
C LEU A 72 -1.29 11.48 3.52
N ILE A 73 -1.47 12.02 2.30
CA ILE A 73 -2.36 13.16 2.07
C ILE A 73 -3.81 12.77 2.41
N GLY A 74 -4.24 11.58 2.00
CA GLY A 74 -5.56 11.04 2.31
C GLY A 74 -5.79 10.90 3.82
N ILE A 75 -4.87 10.29 4.53
CA ILE A 75 -4.92 10.13 6.00
C ILE A 75 -4.96 11.52 6.68
N GLY A 76 -4.11 12.46 6.25
CA GLY A 76 -4.11 13.82 6.77
C GLY A 76 -5.45 14.54 6.57
N ALA A 77 -6.02 14.46 5.36
CA ALA A 77 -7.35 14.99 5.07
C ALA A 77 -8.43 14.31 5.92
N GLY A 78 -8.35 12.99 6.13
CA GLY A 78 -9.25 12.24 6.99
C GLY A 78 -9.22 12.71 8.45
N PHE A 79 -8.04 13.00 9.00
CA PHE A 79 -7.92 13.59 10.34
C PHE A 79 -8.50 15.00 10.41
N ILE A 80 -8.37 15.81 9.35
CA ILE A 80 -9.02 17.12 9.29
C ILE A 80 -10.55 16.99 9.30
N VAL A 81 -11.09 16.02 8.53
CA VAL A 81 -12.54 15.72 8.53
C VAL A 81 -12.99 15.27 9.91
N LEU A 82 -12.23 14.38 10.56
CA LEU A 82 -12.51 13.92 11.92
C LEU A 82 -12.50 15.07 12.93
N GLY A 83 -11.53 15.98 12.82
CA GLY A 83 -11.52 17.23 13.59
C GLY A 83 -12.75 18.10 13.35
N GLY A 84 -13.21 18.17 12.11
CA GLY A 84 -14.48 18.84 11.75
C GLY A 84 -15.68 18.21 12.46
N PHE A 85 -15.78 16.88 12.53
CA PHE A 85 -16.87 16.20 13.26
C PHE A 85 -16.87 16.54 14.74
N LEU A 86 -15.69 16.60 15.36
CA LEU A 86 -15.55 16.94 16.78
C LEU A 86 -15.91 18.41 17.05
N ALA A 87 -15.67 19.29 16.10
CA ALA A 87 -15.95 20.73 16.20
C ALA A 87 -17.35 21.11 15.68
N ASP A 88 -18.21 20.14 15.34
CA ASP A 88 -19.51 20.35 14.67
C ASP A 88 -19.40 21.25 13.42
N ALA A 89 -18.29 21.11 12.70
CA ALA A 89 -17.97 21.89 11.51
C ALA A 89 -17.96 21.00 10.26
N ARG A 90 -18.60 21.48 9.20
CA ARG A 90 -18.60 20.80 7.91
C ARG A 90 -17.49 21.35 7.04
N LEU A 91 -16.44 20.54 6.85
CA LEU A 91 -15.25 20.90 6.08
C LEU A 91 -15.31 20.23 4.69
N ASP A 92 -16.19 20.72 3.81
CA ASP A 92 -16.46 20.11 2.50
C ASP A 92 -15.18 19.92 1.67
N GLY A 93 -14.26 20.88 1.68
CA GLY A 93 -12.97 20.77 0.99
C GLY A 93 -12.13 19.58 1.48
N ALA A 94 -12.06 19.38 2.80
CA ALA A 94 -11.34 18.25 3.38
C ALA A 94 -12.02 16.92 3.06
N VAL A 95 -13.36 16.88 3.06
CA VAL A 95 -14.15 15.70 2.68
C VAL A 95 -13.87 15.30 1.22
N HIS A 96 -13.90 16.25 0.28
CA HIS A 96 -13.60 15.97 -1.12
C HIS A 96 -12.16 15.51 -1.31
N THR A 97 -11.20 16.14 -0.63
CA THR A 97 -9.79 15.73 -0.67
C THR A 97 -9.62 14.31 -0.11
N TYR A 98 -10.25 14.01 1.03
CA TYR A 98 -10.23 12.66 1.60
C TYR A 98 -10.77 11.62 0.62
N PHE A 99 -11.95 11.84 0.04
CA PHE A 99 -12.54 10.91 -0.93
C PHE A 99 -11.64 10.69 -2.13
N ALA A 100 -11.11 11.75 -2.74
CA ALA A 100 -10.24 11.64 -3.90
C ALA A 100 -8.95 10.86 -3.59
N MET A 101 -8.29 11.19 -2.47
CA MET A 101 -7.05 10.55 -2.08
C MET A 101 -7.26 9.11 -1.60
N ALA A 102 -8.33 8.83 -0.83
CA ALA A 102 -8.63 7.47 -0.37
C ALA A 102 -8.97 6.55 -1.55
N VAL A 103 -9.81 6.99 -2.51
CA VAL A 103 -10.08 6.22 -3.73
C VAL A 103 -8.78 5.97 -4.50
N ALA A 104 -7.96 7.00 -4.71
CA ALA A 104 -6.69 6.87 -5.41
C ALA A 104 -5.73 5.90 -4.69
N THR A 105 -5.67 5.94 -3.35
CA THR A 105 -4.88 5.01 -2.52
C THR A 105 -5.31 3.57 -2.75
N HIS A 106 -6.61 3.28 -2.65
CA HIS A 106 -7.09 1.91 -2.83
C HIS A 106 -6.91 1.43 -4.27
N VAL A 107 -7.24 2.24 -5.27
CA VAL A 107 -7.05 1.89 -6.69
C VAL A 107 -5.58 1.61 -6.99
N THR A 108 -4.68 2.50 -6.58
CA THR A 108 -3.24 2.27 -6.78
C THR A 108 -2.73 1.09 -5.95
N GLY A 109 -3.29 0.85 -4.75
CA GLY A 109 -2.96 -0.32 -3.94
C GLY A 109 -3.23 -1.65 -4.62
N PHE A 110 -4.31 -1.76 -5.41
CA PHE A 110 -4.63 -2.97 -6.19
C PHE A 110 -3.76 -3.16 -7.43
N LEU A 111 -3.07 -2.13 -7.91
CA LEU A 111 -2.18 -2.21 -9.06
C LEU A 111 -0.77 -2.74 -8.71
N PHE A 112 -0.46 -2.97 -7.43
CA PHE A 112 0.78 -3.65 -7.05
C PHE A 112 0.79 -5.09 -7.54
N PRO A 113 1.97 -5.67 -7.89
CA PRO A 113 2.08 -7.04 -8.37
C PRO A 113 1.44 -8.03 -7.41
N PHE A 114 0.53 -8.84 -7.92
CA PHE A 114 -0.22 -9.82 -7.14
C PHE A 114 0.64 -11.05 -6.85
N ASN A 115 1.19 -11.15 -5.65
CA ASN A 115 1.98 -12.30 -5.19
C ASN A 115 1.18 -13.22 -4.24
N GLY A 116 -0.12 -13.39 -4.50
CA GLY A 116 -1.04 -14.15 -3.66
C GLY A 116 -2.01 -13.27 -2.87
N PHE A 117 -3.01 -13.91 -2.22
CA PHE A 117 -4.00 -13.19 -1.42
C PHE A 117 -3.38 -12.71 -0.11
N LEU A 118 -2.98 -11.44 -0.06
CA LEU A 118 -2.50 -10.82 1.17
C LEU A 118 -3.68 -10.26 1.99
N PRO A 119 -3.58 -10.25 3.33
CA PRO A 119 -4.60 -9.63 4.20
C PRO A 119 -4.91 -8.17 3.84
N SER A 120 -3.94 -7.44 3.28
CA SER A 120 -4.10 -6.06 2.82
C SER A 120 -5.14 -5.89 1.71
N TYR A 121 -5.34 -6.88 0.84
CA TYR A 121 -6.40 -6.83 -0.18
C TYR A 121 -7.80 -6.89 0.44
N ALA A 122 -7.99 -7.74 1.47
CA ALA A 122 -9.25 -7.81 2.19
C ALA A 122 -9.56 -6.45 2.87
N VAL A 123 -8.58 -5.86 3.54
CA VAL A 123 -8.71 -4.52 4.14
C VAL A 123 -9.05 -3.48 3.07
N GLY A 124 -8.38 -3.49 1.92
CA GLY A 124 -8.64 -2.58 0.80
C GLY A 124 -10.07 -2.68 0.26
N ILE A 125 -10.60 -3.91 0.09
CA ILE A 125 -11.98 -4.14 -0.36
C ILE A 125 -12.98 -3.60 0.68
N ILE A 126 -12.79 -3.91 1.96
CA ILE A 126 -13.66 -3.42 3.04
C ILE A 126 -13.63 -1.90 3.10
N SER A 127 -12.45 -1.28 2.96
CA SER A 127 -12.31 0.18 2.92
C SER A 127 -13.05 0.79 1.72
N LEU A 128 -12.96 0.20 0.53
CA LEU A 128 -13.69 0.68 -0.65
C LEU A 128 -15.21 0.60 -0.47
N ILE A 129 -15.72 -0.45 0.15
CA ILE A 129 -17.15 -0.58 0.46
C ILE A 129 -17.56 0.54 1.43
N GLY A 130 -16.80 0.73 2.52
CA GLY A 130 -17.06 1.80 3.48
C GLY A 130 -17.00 3.18 2.84
N LEU A 131 -16.03 3.41 1.95
CA LEU A 131 -15.87 4.65 1.21
C LEU A 131 -17.04 4.90 0.25
N ALA A 132 -17.51 3.87 -0.47
CA ALA A 132 -18.68 3.96 -1.33
C ALA A 132 -19.95 4.34 -0.54
N ILE A 133 -20.12 3.75 0.65
CA ILE A 133 -21.22 4.09 1.56
C ILE A 133 -21.10 5.55 2.03
N ALA A 134 -19.90 6.01 2.39
CA ALA A 134 -19.65 7.38 2.80
C ALA A 134 -19.94 8.38 1.67
N ILE A 135 -19.50 8.09 0.45
CA ILE A 135 -19.76 8.90 -0.75
C ILE A 135 -21.27 8.97 -1.02
N TYR A 136 -21.96 7.84 -0.97
CA TYR A 136 -23.42 7.81 -1.14
C TYR A 136 -24.13 8.63 -0.08
N ALA A 137 -23.77 8.47 1.21
CA ALA A 137 -24.33 9.21 2.32
C ALA A 137 -24.15 10.73 2.16
N TYR A 138 -22.99 11.14 1.64
CA TYR A 138 -22.64 12.54 1.45
C TYR A 138 -23.37 13.19 0.26
N TYR A 139 -23.25 12.56 -0.94
CA TYR A 139 -23.76 13.16 -2.19
C TYR A 139 -25.22 12.83 -2.46
N ALA A 140 -25.62 11.56 -2.34
CA ALA A 140 -26.97 11.10 -2.69
C ALA A 140 -27.95 11.34 -1.53
N ALA A 141 -27.64 10.86 -0.35
CA ALA A 141 -28.50 11.01 0.82
C ALA A 141 -28.38 12.38 1.51
N ARG A 142 -27.40 13.21 1.13
CA ARG A 142 -27.19 14.58 1.63
C ARG A 142 -27.17 14.69 3.15
N LEU A 143 -26.65 13.65 3.81
CA LEU A 143 -26.58 13.51 5.28
C LEU A 143 -27.94 13.59 5.98
N ALA A 144 -29.04 13.29 5.29
CA ALA A 144 -30.39 13.39 5.86
C ALA A 144 -30.66 12.24 6.84
N GLY A 145 -31.22 12.58 8.02
CA GLY A 145 -31.63 11.60 9.02
C GLY A 145 -30.50 10.66 9.45
N PRO A 146 -30.68 9.31 9.34
CA PRO A 146 -29.69 8.34 9.77
C PRO A 146 -28.38 8.35 8.93
N TRP A 147 -28.44 8.88 7.70
CA TRP A 147 -27.28 8.91 6.79
C TRP A 147 -26.13 9.75 7.32
N ARG A 148 -26.40 10.71 8.19
CA ARG A 148 -25.36 11.46 8.90
C ARG A 148 -24.50 10.54 9.77
N SER A 149 -25.14 9.70 10.59
CA SER A 149 -24.41 8.74 11.43
C SER A 149 -23.69 7.69 10.61
N VAL A 150 -24.32 7.22 9.53
CA VAL A 150 -23.70 6.28 8.57
C VAL A 150 -22.45 6.91 7.95
N PHE A 151 -22.51 8.19 7.56
CA PHE A 151 -21.38 8.92 7.01
C PHE A 151 -20.23 9.01 8.02
N VAL A 152 -20.50 9.44 9.27
CA VAL A 152 -19.46 9.54 10.31
C VAL A 152 -18.82 8.18 10.58
N ILE A 153 -19.62 7.13 10.76
CA ILE A 153 -19.12 5.78 11.01
C ILE A 153 -18.26 5.31 9.84
N SER A 154 -18.71 5.50 8.60
CA SER A 154 -17.98 5.06 7.42
C SER A 154 -16.65 5.78 7.27
N ILE A 155 -16.60 7.11 7.47
CA ILE A 155 -15.35 7.89 7.43
C ILE A 155 -14.39 7.42 8.52
N VAL A 156 -14.86 7.29 9.77
CA VAL A 156 -14.01 6.88 10.90
C VAL A 156 -13.48 5.47 10.69
N ALA A 157 -14.32 4.55 10.22
CA ALA A 157 -13.93 3.16 9.97
C ALA A 157 -12.91 3.05 8.82
N THR A 158 -13.13 3.74 7.69
CA THR A 158 -12.19 3.72 6.57
C THR A 158 -10.87 4.39 6.92
N LEU A 159 -10.90 5.52 7.61
CA LEU A 159 -9.68 6.18 8.10
C LEU A 159 -8.90 5.28 9.10
N TYR A 160 -9.61 4.57 9.99
CA TYR A 160 -8.97 3.58 10.87
C TYR A 160 -8.27 2.49 10.06
N LEU A 161 -8.91 1.95 9.00
CA LEU A 161 -8.31 0.91 8.17
C LEU A 161 -7.08 1.43 7.40
N ASP A 162 -7.08 2.68 6.95
CA ASP A 162 -5.91 3.30 6.33
C ASP A 162 -4.75 3.45 7.34
N VAL A 163 -5.05 3.87 8.57
CA VAL A 163 -4.06 3.97 9.66
C VAL A 163 -3.58 2.58 10.10
N PHE A 164 -4.47 1.58 10.13
CA PHE A 164 -4.11 0.19 10.41
C PHE A 164 -3.05 -0.31 9.42
N VAL A 165 -3.27 -0.10 8.12
CA VAL A 165 -2.31 -0.47 7.07
C VAL A 165 -1.02 0.33 7.20
N LEU A 166 -1.10 1.63 7.50
CA LEU A 166 0.08 2.48 7.73
C LEU A 166 0.95 1.94 8.86
N ILE A 167 0.36 1.56 10.01
CA ILE A 167 1.08 0.95 11.13
C ILE A 167 1.72 -0.37 10.68
N ALA A 168 0.96 -1.25 10.02
CA ALA A 168 1.45 -2.53 9.53
C ALA A 168 2.65 -2.36 8.57
N GLN A 169 2.57 -1.43 7.63
CA GLN A 169 3.66 -1.12 6.70
C GLN A 169 4.88 -0.51 7.42
N THR A 170 4.66 0.31 8.44
CA THR A 170 5.74 0.88 9.24
C THR A 170 6.53 -0.21 9.98
N PHE A 171 5.83 -1.19 10.57
CA PHE A 171 6.47 -2.33 11.20
C PHE A 171 7.24 -3.20 10.20
N LEU A 172 6.71 -3.42 8.99
CA LEU A 172 7.37 -4.21 7.94
C LEU A 172 8.61 -3.53 7.34
N LYS A 173 8.57 -2.20 7.20
CA LYS A 173 9.61 -1.45 6.48
C LYS A 173 10.73 -0.94 7.39
N ASN A 174 10.49 -0.83 8.69
CA ASN A 174 11.51 -0.39 9.64
C ASN A 174 12.21 -1.61 10.26
N PRO A 175 13.54 -1.78 10.05
CA PRO A 175 14.28 -2.95 10.56
C PRO A 175 14.19 -3.13 12.07
N ALA A 176 14.16 -2.03 12.85
CA ALA A 176 14.06 -2.08 14.30
C ALA A 176 12.67 -2.59 14.75
N LEU A 177 11.60 -2.15 14.10
CA LEU A 177 10.23 -2.59 14.41
C LEU A 177 9.98 -4.01 13.89
N LEU A 178 10.52 -4.36 12.73
CA LEU A 178 10.46 -5.71 12.18
C LEU A 178 11.13 -6.72 13.11
N ALA A 179 12.25 -6.36 13.75
CA ALA A 179 12.90 -7.21 14.74
C ALA A 179 12.03 -7.44 16.00
N LEU A 180 11.15 -6.49 16.35
CA LEU A 180 10.22 -6.60 17.47
C LEU A 180 8.96 -7.40 17.15
N ALA A 181 8.52 -7.40 15.88
CA ALA A 181 7.29 -8.05 15.43
C ALA A 181 7.43 -8.62 14.02
N PRO A 182 8.26 -9.67 13.80
CA PRO A 182 8.55 -10.21 12.47
C PRO A 182 7.33 -10.83 11.77
N LYS A 183 6.35 -11.33 12.52
CA LYS A 183 5.12 -11.94 11.98
C LYS A 183 3.89 -11.04 12.13
N GLN A 184 4.05 -9.83 12.67
CA GLN A 184 2.93 -8.91 12.96
C GLN A 184 1.83 -9.52 13.86
N SER A 185 2.18 -10.49 14.70
CA SER A 185 1.31 -11.12 15.69
C SER A 185 1.86 -11.00 17.10
N GLU A 186 3.04 -10.42 17.24
CA GLU A 186 3.73 -10.24 18.51
C GLU A 186 3.14 -9.07 19.31
N MET A 187 3.31 -9.13 20.62
CA MET A 187 2.74 -8.16 21.56
C MET A 187 2.96 -6.69 21.20
N PRO A 188 4.16 -6.23 20.77
CA PRO A 188 4.36 -4.82 20.42
C PRO A 188 3.44 -4.35 19.29
N PHE A 189 3.26 -5.15 18.24
CA PHE A 189 2.37 -4.84 17.13
C PHE A 189 0.90 -4.84 17.58
N VAL A 190 0.48 -5.88 18.30
CA VAL A 190 -0.90 -6.04 18.77
C VAL A 190 -1.30 -4.88 19.69
N VAL A 191 -0.42 -4.48 20.61
CA VAL A 191 -0.68 -3.35 21.54
C VAL A 191 -0.86 -2.04 20.76
N VAL A 192 -0.01 -1.75 19.78
CA VAL A 192 -0.13 -0.52 18.96
C VAL A 192 -1.44 -0.53 18.15
N GLN A 193 -1.80 -1.67 17.55
CA GLN A 193 -3.04 -1.80 16.78
C GLN A 193 -4.27 -1.71 17.68
N ALA A 194 -4.25 -2.32 18.87
CA ALA A 194 -5.35 -2.22 19.84
C ALA A 194 -5.52 -0.77 20.35
N ALA A 195 -4.43 -0.08 20.64
CA ALA A 195 -4.46 1.32 21.05
C ALA A 195 -5.05 2.22 19.93
N ALA A 196 -4.65 1.99 18.68
CA ALA A 196 -5.23 2.69 17.53
C ALA A 196 -6.74 2.42 17.42
N LEU A 197 -7.16 1.14 17.50
CA LEU A 197 -8.57 0.76 17.44
C LEU A 197 -9.39 1.46 18.53
N VAL A 198 -8.95 1.38 19.79
CA VAL A 198 -9.63 2.02 20.92
C VAL A 198 -9.74 3.54 20.70
N THR A 199 -8.67 4.17 20.25
CA THR A 199 -8.66 5.60 19.94
C THR A 199 -9.71 5.95 18.89
N PHE A 200 -9.76 5.20 17.77
CA PHE A 200 -10.74 5.46 16.71
C PHE A 200 -12.18 5.15 17.14
N VAL A 201 -12.41 4.14 17.97
CA VAL A 201 -13.74 3.86 18.56
C VAL A 201 -14.20 5.03 19.43
N VAL A 202 -13.33 5.55 20.29
CA VAL A 202 -13.64 6.70 21.13
C VAL A 202 -13.90 7.95 20.29
N LEU A 203 -13.01 8.27 19.34
CA LEU A 203 -13.20 9.42 18.44
C LEU A 203 -14.47 9.29 17.61
N GLY A 204 -14.80 8.10 17.14
CA GLY A 204 -16.05 7.83 16.42
C GLY A 204 -17.28 8.06 17.28
N ALA A 205 -17.29 7.56 18.51
CA ALA A 205 -18.39 7.76 19.45
C ALA A 205 -18.60 9.25 19.80
N VAL A 206 -17.49 9.97 20.05
CA VAL A 206 -17.55 11.42 20.31
C VAL A 206 -18.02 12.18 19.06
N SER A 207 -17.52 11.82 17.88
CA SER A 207 -17.93 12.43 16.60
C SER A 207 -19.42 12.24 16.33
N LEU A 208 -19.99 11.07 16.64
CA LEU A 208 -21.41 10.81 16.49
C LEU A 208 -22.28 11.68 17.41
N SER A 209 -21.79 11.99 18.60
CA SER A 209 -22.50 12.84 19.56
C SER A 209 -22.34 14.34 19.26
N SER A 210 -21.17 14.74 18.75
CA SER A 210 -20.82 16.14 18.50
C SER A 210 -21.33 16.64 17.16
N PHE A 211 -21.18 15.85 16.09
CA PHE A 211 -21.56 16.26 14.75
C PHE A 211 -23.07 16.28 14.58
N ARG A 212 -23.64 17.44 14.78
CA ARG A 212 -25.07 17.75 14.58
C ARG A 212 -25.15 18.59 13.32
N ASP A 213 -25.60 18.04 12.21
CA ASP A 213 -25.70 18.75 10.92
C ASP A 213 -26.14 20.23 11.11
N ALA A 214 -25.26 21.16 10.75
CA ALA A 214 -25.44 22.61 10.89
C ALA A 214 -26.50 23.17 9.91
N ARG A 215 -27.59 22.43 9.69
CA ARG A 215 -28.81 22.96 9.06
C ARG A 215 -29.81 23.40 10.13
N ARG A 216 -29.41 24.37 10.90
CA ARG A 216 -30.36 25.25 11.61
C ARG A 216 -30.13 26.68 11.17
#